data_d5a3ee65115999c1520613b4a30a68d0
#
_entry.id   d5a3ee65115999c1520613b4a30a68d0
#
_cell.length_a   1.000
_cell.length_b   1.000
_cell.length_c   1.000
_cell.angle_alpha   90.00
_cell.angle_beta   90.00
_cell.angle_gamma   90.00
#
_symmetry.space_group_name_H-M   'P 1'
#
loop_
_entity.id
_entity.type
_entity.pdbx_description
1 polymer ?
#
loop_
_entity_poly.entity_id
_entity_poly.type
_entity_poly.pdbx_seq_one_letter_code
_entity_poly.pdbx_strand_id
1 'polypeptide(L)'
;MPGPNILWIVTTQWRAQACGFAGDPDARTPHLDRWAAEGIIHSAAVTPHPFGPFARAALLTGLPSPANGVRDYWDALPADRETIAHRMRRRGYTTAFFGKWHLGERDPAAPLVGEAHARTLVPAGRRGGFDYWEGFESGFLLNDPWLHGTDLPEPRQFLGYQSDVLVDRAGAWLERAGPWFGVLSLEPPHPPYAAPAAGVARRDPAALRLRANVPPAAEAQARVELAGYHAHLEATDRALGRLLARLDGARTLVVFTSVHGDMLGSQGCFRKGWPYEESVRVPLVVRLPRGEGRGIEPEPVSLVELGAWTEAWAEGRRPRPTGAPAAISMPGVVALPWQCDRVWSGWRSRTRKEVFLADGRPWLAFDLEHDPQERWNLVAEGRRSEAGLPEGGARM
;
A
#
# COMPACT_ATOMS: atom_id res chain seq x y z
N MET A 1 -15.21 5.90 -27.60
CA MET A 1 -15.22 7.00 -26.60
C MET A 1 -13.88 6.95 -25.87
N PRO A 2 -13.28 8.08 -25.45
CA PRO A 2 -12.08 8.02 -24.63
C PRO A 2 -12.38 7.22 -23.36
N GLY A 3 -11.36 6.47 -22.88
CA GLY A 3 -11.47 5.70 -21.64
C GLY A 3 -11.71 6.58 -20.41
N PRO A 4 -12.03 5.99 -19.24
CA PRO A 4 -12.24 6.73 -18.01
C PRO A 4 -10.95 7.39 -17.52
N ASN A 5 -11.04 8.47 -16.75
CA ASN A 5 -9.94 8.90 -15.90
C ASN A 5 -9.68 7.81 -14.84
N ILE A 6 -8.43 7.59 -14.46
CA ILE A 6 -8.06 6.56 -13.49
C ILE A 6 -7.16 7.15 -12.42
N LEU A 7 -7.57 7.05 -11.16
CA LEU A 7 -6.79 7.49 -10.01
C LEU A 7 -6.45 6.31 -9.11
N TRP A 8 -5.17 6.10 -8.83
CA TRP A 8 -4.72 5.27 -7.73
C TRP A 8 -4.42 6.14 -6.51
N ILE A 9 -5.05 5.82 -5.39
CA ILE A 9 -4.74 6.37 -4.07
C ILE A 9 -4.02 5.25 -3.31
N VAL A 10 -2.74 5.46 -3.04
CA VAL A 10 -1.84 4.46 -2.44
C VAL A 10 -1.28 5.00 -1.15
N THR A 11 -1.64 4.41 -0.02
CA THR A 11 -1.14 4.78 1.31
C THR A 11 0.05 3.91 1.73
N THR A 12 0.65 4.18 2.87
CA THR A 12 1.77 3.40 3.42
C THR A 12 1.42 2.91 4.82
N GLN A 13 1.51 1.60 5.06
CA GLN A 13 1.20 0.95 6.34
C GLN A 13 -0.29 0.98 6.75
N TRP A 14 -1.21 1.14 5.82
CA TRP A 14 -2.64 1.00 6.11
C TRP A 14 -3.04 -0.48 6.09
N ARG A 15 -3.40 -1.03 7.24
CA ARG A 15 -3.90 -2.42 7.36
C ARG A 15 -5.23 -2.59 6.61
N ALA A 16 -5.46 -3.74 5.99
CA ALA A 16 -6.77 -4.05 5.41
C ALA A 16 -7.92 -3.98 6.42
N GLN A 17 -7.65 -4.32 7.67
CA GLN A 17 -8.64 -4.34 8.74
C GLN A 17 -8.98 -2.95 9.28
N ALA A 18 -8.11 -1.96 9.11
CA ALA A 18 -8.21 -0.66 9.78
C ALA A 18 -9.08 0.35 9.00
N CYS A 19 -10.29 -0.06 8.68
CA CYS A 19 -11.33 0.77 8.06
C CYS A 19 -12.68 0.41 8.66
N GLY A 20 -13.61 1.36 8.70
CA GLY A 20 -14.99 1.10 9.17
C GLY A 20 -15.68 0.05 8.27
N PHE A 21 -15.55 0.14 6.95
CA PHE A 21 -16.08 -0.85 6.00
C PHE A 21 -15.47 -2.26 6.16
N ALA A 22 -14.31 -2.37 6.80
CA ALA A 22 -13.67 -3.65 7.12
C ALA A 22 -14.01 -4.16 8.53
N GLY A 23 -14.86 -3.45 9.27
CA GLY A 23 -15.37 -3.83 10.59
C GLY A 23 -14.45 -3.46 11.76
N ASP A 24 -13.47 -2.58 11.58
CA ASP A 24 -12.69 -2.06 12.72
C ASP A 24 -13.55 -1.08 13.53
N PRO A 25 -13.88 -1.41 14.80
CA PRO A 25 -14.75 -0.57 15.62
C PRO A 25 -14.10 0.73 16.09
N ASP A 26 -12.77 0.80 15.97
CA ASP A 26 -11.97 1.96 16.37
C ASP A 26 -11.58 2.84 15.19
N ALA A 27 -11.69 2.36 13.96
CA ALA A 27 -11.39 3.16 12.76
C ALA A 27 -12.51 4.20 12.50
N ARG A 28 -12.10 5.45 12.28
CA ARG A 28 -12.98 6.52 11.85
C ARG A 28 -12.64 6.93 10.43
N THR A 29 -13.24 6.23 9.48
CA THR A 29 -13.01 6.41 8.04
C THR A 29 -14.31 6.69 7.27
N PRO A 30 -15.16 7.65 7.71
CA PRO A 30 -16.51 7.81 7.17
C PRO A 30 -16.53 8.19 5.69
N HIS A 31 -15.50 8.85 5.17
CA HIS A 31 -15.43 9.21 3.76
C HIS A 31 -15.08 7.99 2.91
N LEU A 32 -14.09 7.20 3.32
CA LEU A 32 -13.74 5.95 2.66
C LEU A 32 -14.85 4.91 2.79
N ASP A 33 -15.52 4.82 3.94
CA ASP A 33 -16.63 3.87 4.17
C ASP A 33 -17.80 4.15 3.21
N ARG A 34 -18.20 5.43 3.08
CA ARG A 34 -19.23 5.84 2.13
C ARG A 34 -18.82 5.54 0.69
N TRP A 35 -17.58 5.85 0.36
CA TRP A 35 -17.05 5.62 -0.97
C TRP A 35 -16.92 4.13 -1.29
N ALA A 36 -16.48 3.30 -0.32
CA ALA A 36 -16.39 1.85 -0.45
C ALA A 36 -17.76 1.17 -0.65
N ALA A 37 -18.82 1.73 -0.01
CA ALA A 37 -20.19 1.24 -0.20
C ALA A 37 -20.70 1.38 -1.65
N GLU A 38 -20.06 2.23 -2.45
CA GLU A 38 -20.34 2.41 -3.89
C GLU A 38 -19.34 1.69 -4.79
N GLY A 39 -18.45 0.86 -4.25
CA GLY A 39 -17.39 0.19 -4.97
C GLY A 39 -17.33 -1.31 -4.73
N ILE A 40 -16.33 -1.95 -5.32
CA ILE A 40 -15.98 -3.36 -5.12
C ILE A 40 -14.87 -3.42 -4.08
N ILE A 41 -15.12 -4.09 -2.96
CA ILE A 41 -14.15 -4.31 -1.88
C ILE A 41 -13.50 -5.67 -2.11
N HIS A 42 -12.21 -5.70 -2.46
CA HIS A 42 -11.43 -6.93 -2.56
C HIS A 42 -10.90 -7.31 -1.18
N SER A 43 -11.63 -8.16 -0.46
CA SER A 43 -11.36 -8.45 0.94
C SER A 43 -10.11 -9.29 1.18
N ALA A 44 -9.57 -9.92 0.14
CA ALA A 44 -8.38 -10.77 0.17
C ALA A 44 -7.20 -10.20 -0.64
N ALA A 45 -7.14 -8.88 -0.82
CA ALA A 45 -6.03 -8.25 -1.52
C ALA A 45 -4.75 -8.27 -0.69
N VAL A 46 -3.63 -8.60 -1.34
CA VAL A 46 -2.31 -8.66 -0.70
C VAL A 46 -1.25 -7.88 -1.48
N THR A 47 -0.30 -7.31 -0.74
CA THR A 47 0.96 -6.85 -1.32
C THR A 47 1.85 -8.06 -1.61
N PRO A 48 2.56 -8.11 -2.74
CA PRO A 48 3.51 -9.19 -3.00
C PRO A 48 4.71 -9.14 -2.05
N HIS A 49 5.04 -7.93 -1.55
CA HIS A 49 6.16 -7.68 -0.66
C HIS A 49 5.76 -6.69 0.43
N PRO A 50 5.71 -7.06 1.70
CA PRO A 50 5.28 -6.14 2.76
C PRO A 50 6.41 -5.19 3.18
N PHE A 51 7.06 -4.51 2.22
CA PHE A 51 8.09 -3.52 2.46
C PHE A 51 8.15 -2.47 1.35
N GLY A 52 8.29 -1.19 1.72
CA GLY A 52 8.07 -0.03 0.86
C GLY A 52 8.69 -0.05 -0.53
N PRO A 53 10.02 -0.15 -0.71
CA PRO A 53 10.64 -0.16 -2.04
C PRO A 53 10.18 -1.35 -2.91
N PHE A 54 10.21 -2.56 -2.34
CA PHE A 54 9.80 -3.77 -3.07
C PHE A 54 8.33 -3.70 -3.51
N ALA A 55 7.43 -3.29 -2.59
CA ALA A 55 6.00 -3.16 -2.88
C ALA A 55 5.72 -2.10 -3.96
N ARG A 56 6.40 -0.94 -3.89
CA ARG A 56 6.22 0.15 -4.85
C ARG A 56 6.74 -0.22 -6.23
N ALA A 57 7.91 -0.86 -6.30
CA ALA A 57 8.45 -1.36 -7.55
C ALA A 57 7.51 -2.40 -8.18
N ALA A 58 7.01 -3.35 -7.38
CA ALA A 58 6.06 -4.36 -7.85
C ALA A 58 4.75 -3.75 -8.34
N LEU A 59 4.17 -2.79 -7.59
CA LEU A 59 2.95 -2.09 -7.95
C LEU A 59 3.08 -1.34 -9.29
N LEU A 60 4.17 -0.59 -9.47
CA LEU A 60 4.35 0.24 -10.67
C LEU A 60 4.75 -0.57 -11.90
N THR A 61 5.51 -1.65 -11.75
CA THR A 61 6.00 -2.45 -12.87
C THR A 61 5.07 -3.61 -13.23
N GLY A 62 4.29 -4.11 -12.27
CA GLY A 62 3.55 -5.37 -12.39
C GLY A 62 4.46 -6.60 -12.26
N LEU A 63 5.69 -6.45 -11.80
CA LEU A 63 6.67 -7.52 -11.61
C LEU A 63 7.09 -7.59 -10.15
N PRO A 64 7.12 -8.78 -9.51
CA PRO A 64 7.65 -8.91 -8.17
C PRO A 64 9.16 -8.70 -8.15
N SER A 65 9.71 -8.36 -6.99
CA SER A 65 11.16 -8.38 -6.74
C SER A 65 11.65 -9.84 -6.68
N PRO A 66 12.84 -10.15 -7.23
CA PRO A 66 13.82 -9.25 -7.82
C PRO A 66 13.62 -8.96 -9.32
N ALA A 67 12.59 -9.53 -9.97
CA ALA A 67 12.39 -9.42 -11.42
C ALA A 67 12.19 -7.96 -11.90
N ASN A 68 11.69 -7.07 -11.04
CA ASN A 68 11.57 -5.64 -11.34
C ASN A 68 12.91 -4.86 -11.26
N GLY A 69 13.99 -5.50 -10.77
CA GLY A 69 15.32 -4.91 -10.62
C GLY A 69 15.63 -4.37 -9.23
N VAL A 70 14.65 -4.30 -8.32
CA VAL A 70 14.85 -3.90 -6.91
C VAL A 70 15.07 -5.16 -6.08
N ARG A 71 16.27 -5.35 -5.56
CA ARG A 71 16.73 -6.56 -4.84
C ARG A 71 16.97 -6.31 -3.36
N ASP A 72 17.29 -5.05 -3.04
CA ASP A 72 17.60 -4.60 -1.69
C ASP A 72 16.80 -3.34 -1.32
N TYR A 73 16.77 -3.02 -0.04
CA TYR A 73 16.08 -1.82 0.46
C TYR A 73 16.64 -0.52 -0.14
N TRP A 74 17.93 -0.49 -0.44
CA TRP A 74 18.61 0.69 -0.96
C TRP A 74 18.60 0.81 -2.47
N ASP A 75 18.17 -0.23 -3.17
CA ASP A 75 18.11 -0.22 -4.63
C ASP A 75 17.11 0.82 -5.14
N ALA A 76 17.54 1.57 -6.15
CA ALA A 76 16.66 2.38 -6.95
C ALA A 76 15.99 1.53 -8.05
N LEU A 77 14.80 1.92 -8.47
CA LEU A 77 14.17 1.33 -9.66
C LEU A 77 15.04 1.64 -10.90
N PRO A 78 15.46 0.63 -11.71
CA PRO A 78 16.21 0.89 -12.92
C PRO A 78 15.51 1.88 -13.85
N ALA A 79 16.26 2.83 -14.43
CA ALA A 79 15.69 3.93 -15.22
C ALA A 79 14.97 3.46 -16.49
N ASP A 80 15.42 2.34 -17.05
CA ASP A 80 14.86 1.68 -18.23
C ASP A 80 13.69 0.74 -17.92
N ARG A 81 13.37 0.56 -16.63
CA ARG A 81 12.28 -0.34 -16.23
C ARG A 81 10.92 0.23 -16.63
N GLU A 82 10.20 -0.53 -17.46
CA GLU A 82 8.85 -0.15 -17.82
C GLU A 82 7.92 -0.15 -16.62
N THR A 83 7.13 0.92 -16.49
CA THR A 83 6.09 1.08 -15.46
C THR A 83 4.71 1.19 -16.09
N ILE A 84 3.69 1.18 -15.25
CA ILE A 84 2.31 1.46 -15.67
C ILE A 84 2.17 2.84 -16.34
N ALA A 85 2.95 3.85 -15.94
CA ALA A 85 2.91 5.16 -16.60
C ALA A 85 3.30 5.07 -18.08
N HIS A 86 4.37 4.35 -18.42
CA HIS A 86 4.76 4.13 -19.80
C HIS A 86 3.66 3.43 -20.62
N ARG A 87 3.02 2.40 -20.02
CA ARG A 87 1.94 1.64 -20.67
C ARG A 87 0.68 2.49 -20.89
N MET A 88 0.33 3.34 -19.92
CA MET A 88 -0.84 4.24 -20.03
C MET A 88 -0.58 5.38 -21.04
N ARG A 89 0.65 5.93 -21.11
CA ARG A 89 1.02 6.92 -22.13
C ARG A 89 0.87 6.35 -23.55
N ARG A 90 1.28 5.10 -23.78
CA ARG A 90 1.05 4.44 -25.09
C ARG A 90 -0.42 4.28 -25.46
N ARG A 91 -1.32 4.34 -24.47
CA ARG A 91 -2.78 4.33 -24.65
C ARG A 91 -3.39 5.73 -24.75
N GLY A 92 -2.54 6.76 -24.83
CA GLY A 92 -2.99 8.16 -24.98
C GLY A 92 -3.44 8.84 -23.67
N TYR A 93 -3.10 8.27 -22.52
CA TYR A 93 -3.34 8.91 -21.23
C TYR A 93 -2.22 9.90 -20.89
N THR A 94 -2.60 11.07 -20.37
CA THR A 94 -1.64 11.92 -19.63
C THR A 94 -1.45 11.34 -18.24
N THR A 95 -0.19 11.18 -17.81
CA THR A 95 0.11 10.47 -16.55
C THR A 95 0.68 11.40 -15.49
N ALA A 96 0.28 11.22 -14.22
CA ALA A 96 0.77 12.01 -13.10
C ALA A 96 1.09 11.17 -11.88
N PHE A 97 2.09 11.61 -11.12
CA PHE A 97 2.45 11.04 -9.83
C PHE A 97 2.57 12.15 -8.78
N PHE A 98 1.99 11.90 -7.60
CA PHE A 98 2.06 12.82 -6.46
C PHE A 98 2.49 12.09 -5.20
N GLY A 99 3.45 12.66 -4.46
CA GLY A 99 3.83 12.23 -3.12
C GLY A 99 5.03 11.29 -3.04
N LYS A 100 4.97 10.30 -2.15
CA LYS A 100 6.12 9.44 -1.82
C LYS A 100 6.52 8.53 -2.96
N TRP A 101 7.77 8.68 -3.43
CA TRP A 101 8.35 7.84 -4.48
C TRP A 101 8.98 6.56 -3.93
N HIS A 102 10.00 6.69 -3.10
CA HIS A 102 10.74 5.62 -2.42
C HIS A 102 11.35 4.57 -3.38
N LEU A 103 11.73 5.00 -4.58
CA LEU A 103 12.35 4.20 -5.65
C LEU A 103 13.54 4.92 -6.31
N GLY A 104 13.98 6.04 -5.76
CA GLY A 104 15.17 6.76 -6.18
C GLY A 104 16.43 6.30 -5.44
N GLU A 105 17.55 6.87 -5.83
CA GLU A 105 18.82 6.68 -5.12
C GLU A 105 18.76 7.36 -3.75
N ARG A 106 19.26 6.68 -2.72
CA ARG A 106 19.27 7.14 -1.34
C ARG A 106 20.66 6.93 -0.75
N ASP A 107 21.09 7.84 0.12
CA ASP A 107 22.33 7.70 0.86
C ASP A 107 22.12 6.79 2.10
N PRO A 108 22.73 5.59 2.15
CA PRO A 108 22.61 4.70 3.29
C PRO A 108 23.20 5.27 4.60
N ALA A 109 24.09 6.26 4.50
CA ALA A 109 24.71 6.90 5.67
C ALA A 109 23.85 8.04 6.25
N ALA A 110 22.87 8.55 5.47
CA ALA A 110 22.00 9.62 5.93
C ALA A 110 20.91 9.10 6.88
N PRO A 111 20.46 9.93 7.86
CA PRO A 111 19.34 9.57 8.72
C PRO A 111 18.08 9.24 7.92
N LEU A 112 17.44 8.13 8.24
CA LEU A 112 16.19 7.70 7.57
C LEU A 112 15.02 8.66 7.80
N VAL A 113 14.97 9.27 9.00
CA VAL A 113 13.92 10.21 9.39
C VAL A 113 14.45 11.63 9.29
N GLY A 114 13.69 12.51 8.64
CA GLY A 114 14.05 13.93 8.51
C GLY A 114 14.26 14.37 7.07
N GLU A 115 14.89 15.53 6.92
CA GLU A 115 14.98 16.23 5.65
C GLU A 115 15.96 15.61 4.64
N ALA A 116 16.96 14.86 5.09
CA ALA A 116 18.01 14.33 4.21
C ALA A 116 17.41 13.60 2.99
N HIS A 117 16.57 12.60 3.24
CA HIS A 117 15.90 11.88 2.14
C HIS A 117 14.68 12.61 1.58
N ALA A 118 14.02 13.48 2.35
CA ALA A 118 12.88 14.27 1.89
C ALA A 118 13.28 15.30 0.83
N ARG A 119 14.50 15.82 0.93
CA ARG A 119 15.07 16.80 -0.02
C ARG A 119 15.88 16.17 -1.15
N THR A 120 16.05 14.85 -1.15
CA THR A 120 16.74 14.16 -2.25
C THR A 120 15.98 14.37 -3.56
N LEU A 121 16.67 14.94 -4.55
CA LEU A 121 16.13 15.13 -5.89
C LEU A 121 16.02 13.79 -6.64
N VAL A 122 14.83 13.50 -7.12
CA VAL A 122 14.59 12.40 -8.06
C VAL A 122 14.71 12.97 -9.48
N PRO A 123 15.76 12.63 -10.25
CA PRO A 123 15.95 13.15 -11.60
C PRO A 123 14.78 12.80 -12.52
N ALA A 124 14.45 13.64 -13.51
CA ALA A 124 13.33 13.41 -14.42
C ALA A 124 13.35 12.03 -15.08
N GLY A 125 14.53 11.56 -15.51
CA GLY A 125 14.69 10.22 -16.10
C GLY A 125 14.50 9.06 -15.12
N ARG A 126 14.36 9.32 -13.80
CA ARG A 126 14.16 8.33 -12.75
C ARG A 126 12.73 8.39 -12.15
N ARG A 127 11.82 9.15 -12.76
CA ARG A 127 10.44 9.34 -12.30
C ARG A 127 9.45 8.35 -12.93
N GLY A 128 9.92 7.18 -13.34
CA GLY A 128 9.08 6.07 -13.83
C GLY A 128 8.23 6.39 -15.05
N GLY A 129 8.59 7.37 -15.88
CA GLY A 129 7.91 7.71 -17.13
C GLY A 129 6.61 8.51 -16.97
N PHE A 130 6.31 9.06 -15.79
CA PHE A 130 5.18 9.97 -15.59
C PHE A 130 5.42 11.30 -16.31
N ASP A 131 4.39 11.83 -17.02
CA ASP A 131 4.44 13.12 -17.70
C ASP A 131 4.50 14.30 -16.72
N TYR A 132 3.74 14.19 -15.62
CA TYR A 132 3.79 15.09 -14.48
C TYR A 132 4.21 14.34 -13.25
N TRP A 133 5.15 14.89 -12.49
CA TRP A 133 5.62 14.29 -11.26
C TRP A 133 5.89 15.37 -10.22
N GLU A 134 5.29 15.21 -9.06
CA GLU A 134 5.51 16.09 -7.91
C GLU A 134 5.51 15.26 -6.63
N GLY A 135 6.65 15.16 -5.97
CA GLY A 135 6.78 14.29 -4.83
C GLY A 135 8.10 14.45 -4.10
N PHE A 136 8.42 13.42 -3.34
CA PHE A 136 9.65 13.31 -2.53
C PHE A 136 10.09 11.84 -2.48
N GLU A 137 11.37 11.62 -2.20
CA GLU A 137 11.90 10.25 -2.15
C GLU A 137 11.42 9.51 -0.90
N SER A 138 11.72 10.04 0.30
CA SER A 138 11.42 9.43 1.61
C SER A 138 11.49 10.50 2.71
N GLY A 139 11.80 10.12 3.96
CA GLY A 139 12.06 11.03 5.07
C GLY A 139 11.08 10.95 6.23
N PHE A 140 9.94 10.26 6.05
CA PHE A 140 8.93 10.03 7.09
C PHE A 140 8.40 11.31 7.74
N LEU A 141 8.30 12.40 6.96
CA LEU A 141 7.77 13.69 7.40
C LEU A 141 6.26 13.72 7.12
N LEU A 142 5.47 13.45 8.15
CA LEU A 142 4.00 13.47 8.07
C LEU A 142 3.42 14.87 8.11
N ASN A 143 4.22 15.86 8.50
CA ASN A 143 3.90 17.28 8.50
C ASN A 143 4.99 18.04 7.76
N ASP A 144 4.62 19.15 7.17
CA ASP A 144 5.49 20.08 6.46
C ASP A 144 6.38 19.39 5.40
N PRO A 145 5.76 18.61 4.46
CA PRO A 145 6.50 17.84 3.49
C PRO A 145 7.34 18.72 2.55
N TRP A 146 8.48 18.19 2.13
CA TRP A 146 9.27 18.73 1.03
C TRP A 146 8.79 18.11 -0.27
N LEU A 147 8.53 18.91 -1.28
CA LEU A 147 8.14 18.45 -2.63
C LEU A 147 9.05 19.06 -3.68
N HIS A 148 9.31 18.31 -4.72
CA HIS A 148 9.96 18.77 -5.96
C HIS A 148 9.32 18.06 -7.15
N GLY A 149 9.59 18.50 -8.37
CA GLY A 149 9.01 17.81 -9.51
C GLY A 149 9.04 18.60 -10.83
N THR A 150 8.01 18.40 -11.63
CA THR A 150 7.90 19.00 -12.98
C THR A 150 7.86 20.52 -12.89
N ASP A 151 7.01 21.07 -12.04
CA ASP A 151 6.86 22.52 -11.86
C ASP A 151 7.62 23.05 -10.63
N LEU A 152 8.35 22.19 -9.94
CA LEU A 152 9.14 22.50 -8.76
C LEU A 152 10.54 21.92 -8.95
N PRO A 153 11.44 22.60 -9.66
CA PRO A 153 12.77 22.07 -9.98
C PRO A 153 13.64 21.80 -8.76
N GLU A 154 13.41 22.55 -7.66
CA GLU A 154 14.10 22.41 -6.40
C GLU A 154 13.15 21.99 -5.27
N PRO A 155 13.63 21.24 -4.26
CA PRO A 155 12.82 20.87 -3.11
C PRO A 155 12.31 22.12 -2.38
N ARG A 156 10.98 22.19 -2.20
CA ARG A 156 10.28 23.24 -1.47
C ARG A 156 9.46 22.64 -0.34
N GLN A 157 9.51 23.25 0.83
CA GLN A 157 8.69 22.87 1.96
C GLN A 157 7.27 23.46 1.84
N PHE A 158 6.28 22.63 2.15
CA PHE A 158 4.87 23.03 2.21
C PHE A 158 4.37 22.80 3.63
N LEU A 159 3.82 23.85 4.25
CA LEU A 159 3.33 23.75 5.63
C LEU A 159 2.02 22.98 5.69
N GLY A 160 1.89 22.14 6.71
CA GLY A 160 0.68 21.39 7.00
C GLY A 160 0.84 19.88 6.95
N TYR A 161 -0.25 19.18 7.20
CA TYR A 161 -0.28 17.72 7.18
C TYR A 161 -0.10 17.19 5.76
N GLN A 162 0.77 16.20 5.59
CA GLN A 162 1.18 15.70 4.27
C GLN A 162 0.00 15.29 3.38
N SER A 163 -1.00 14.59 3.94
CA SER A 163 -2.18 14.20 3.15
C SER A 163 -2.98 15.41 2.66
N ASP A 164 -3.10 16.47 3.47
CA ASP A 164 -3.80 17.69 3.07
C ASP A 164 -3.07 18.39 1.92
N VAL A 165 -1.76 18.58 2.08
CA VAL A 165 -0.91 19.22 1.06
C VAL A 165 -0.99 18.45 -0.26
N LEU A 166 -0.81 17.12 -0.23
CA LEU A 166 -0.78 16.31 -1.44
C LEU A 166 -2.15 16.20 -2.12
N VAL A 167 -3.23 16.12 -1.34
CA VAL A 167 -4.60 16.11 -1.85
C VAL A 167 -4.93 17.40 -2.58
N ASP A 168 -4.56 18.55 -2.02
CA ASP A 168 -4.84 19.85 -2.65
C ASP A 168 -4.05 20.02 -3.96
N ARG A 169 -2.78 19.60 -3.98
CA ARG A 169 -1.93 19.68 -5.17
C ARG A 169 -2.38 18.70 -6.25
N ALA A 170 -2.64 17.45 -5.90
CA ALA A 170 -3.16 16.46 -6.84
C ALA A 170 -4.55 16.86 -7.36
N GLY A 171 -5.43 17.34 -6.48
CA GLY A 171 -6.78 17.79 -6.85
C GLY A 171 -6.76 18.87 -7.91
N ALA A 172 -5.89 19.87 -7.77
CA ALA A 172 -5.74 20.93 -8.78
C ALA A 172 -5.30 20.39 -10.16
N TRP A 173 -4.44 19.36 -10.17
CA TRP A 173 -4.02 18.71 -11.42
C TRP A 173 -5.12 17.86 -12.05
N LEU A 174 -5.89 17.13 -11.24
CA LEU A 174 -6.92 16.15 -11.66
C LEU A 174 -8.18 16.81 -12.25
N GLU A 175 -8.38 18.12 -12.09
CA GLU A 175 -9.49 18.88 -12.69
C GLU A 175 -9.35 19.09 -14.21
N ARG A 176 -8.21 18.71 -14.80
CA ARG A 176 -7.98 18.85 -16.23
C ARG A 176 -8.84 17.92 -17.08
N ALA A 177 -9.02 18.27 -18.35
CA ALA A 177 -9.65 17.36 -19.31
C ALA A 177 -8.80 16.10 -19.48
N GLY A 178 -9.47 14.92 -19.50
CA GLY A 178 -8.84 13.61 -19.65
C GLY A 178 -8.86 13.04 -21.06
N PRO A 179 -8.42 11.76 -21.28
CA PRO A 179 -8.15 10.79 -20.21
C PRO A 179 -6.80 11.01 -19.52
N TRP A 180 -6.79 10.84 -18.22
CA TRP A 180 -5.56 10.84 -17.42
C TRP A 180 -5.49 9.64 -16.48
N PHE A 181 -4.25 9.25 -16.15
CA PHE A 181 -3.91 8.27 -15.12
C PHE A 181 -3.08 8.97 -14.04
N GLY A 182 -3.59 9.01 -12.83
CA GLY A 182 -2.93 9.62 -11.68
C GLY A 182 -2.61 8.61 -10.59
N VAL A 183 -1.48 8.80 -9.91
CA VAL A 183 -1.10 8.09 -8.69
C VAL A 183 -0.90 9.11 -7.57
N LEU A 184 -1.71 9.04 -6.53
CA LEU A 184 -1.55 9.79 -5.29
C LEU A 184 -0.97 8.84 -4.24
N SER A 185 0.30 9.03 -3.91
CA SER A 185 1.09 8.16 -3.02
C SER A 185 1.32 8.84 -1.68
N LEU A 186 0.49 8.52 -0.70
CA LEU A 186 0.52 9.10 0.63
C LEU A 186 1.43 8.30 1.58
N GLU A 187 2.19 8.99 2.41
CA GLU A 187 2.96 8.35 3.47
C GLU A 187 2.10 7.97 4.68
N PRO A 188 1.20 8.82 5.19
CA PRO A 188 0.29 8.41 6.27
C PRO A 188 -0.55 7.17 5.89
N PRO A 189 -0.82 6.30 6.88
CA PRO A 189 -0.56 6.40 8.32
C PRO A 189 0.79 5.84 8.81
N HIS A 190 1.87 5.93 8.03
CA HIS A 190 3.22 5.50 8.43
C HIS A 190 3.67 6.18 9.74
N PRO A 191 4.45 5.52 10.63
CA PRO A 191 5.05 6.20 11.77
C PRO A 191 5.94 7.40 11.33
N PRO A 192 6.15 8.39 12.21
CA PRO A 192 6.01 8.34 13.66
C PRO A 192 4.56 8.59 14.15
N TYR A 193 3.98 7.62 14.84
CA TYR A 193 2.60 7.72 15.34
C TYR A 193 2.40 8.79 16.42
N ALA A 194 3.51 9.32 16.95
CA ALA A 194 3.50 10.44 17.87
C ALA A 194 3.36 11.81 17.17
N ALA A 195 3.52 11.88 15.85
CA ALA A 195 3.39 13.12 15.10
C ALA A 195 1.96 13.68 15.16
N PRO A 196 1.78 15.02 15.02
CA PRO A 196 0.45 15.61 14.86
C PRO A 196 -0.27 15.08 13.62
N ALA A 197 -1.58 14.86 13.72
CA ALA A 197 -2.43 14.33 12.67
C ALA A 197 -3.52 15.34 12.28
N ALA A 198 -3.15 16.48 11.71
CA ALA A 198 -4.06 17.53 11.22
C ALA A 198 -5.14 17.95 12.26
N GLY A 199 -4.76 18.12 13.51
CA GLY A 199 -5.69 18.50 14.59
C GLY A 199 -6.59 17.36 15.09
N VAL A 200 -6.44 16.15 14.58
CA VAL A 200 -7.14 14.97 15.13
C VAL A 200 -6.48 14.57 16.44
N ALA A 201 -7.26 14.56 17.51
CA ALA A 201 -6.79 14.13 18.82
C ALA A 201 -6.59 12.60 18.84
N ARG A 202 -5.50 12.14 19.44
CA ARG A 202 -5.32 10.73 19.74
C ARG A 202 -6.36 10.28 20.76
N ARG A 203 -6.90 9.10 20.56
CA ARG A 203 -7.78 8.47 21.53
C ARG A 203 -7.00 8.05 22.78
N ASP A 204 -7.73 7.82 23.87
CA ASP A 204 -7.18 7.14 25.04
C ASP A 204 -6.68 5.73 24.63
N PRO A 205 -5.38 5.43 24.78
CA PRO A 205 -4.84 4.10 24.46
C PRO A 205 -5.57 2.97 25.19
N ALA A 206 -6.03 3.19 26.43
CA ALA A 206 -6.74 2.18 27.21
C ALA A 206 -8.11 1.81 26.63
N ALA A 207 -8.76 2.73 25.90
CA ALA A 207 -10.06 2.50 25.29
C ALA A 207 -10.00 1.74 23.96
N LEU A 208 -8.81 1.57 23.36
CA LEU A 208 -8.66 0.91 22.06
C LEU A 208 -8.71 -0.61 22.20
N ARG A 209 -9.32 -1.26 21.22
CA ARG A 209 -9.41 -2.72 21.15
C ARG A 209 -8.18 -3.29 20.47
N LEU A 210 -7.48 -4.15 21.18
CA LEU A 210 -6.39 -4.93 20.61
C LEU A 210 -6.93 -6.16 19.88
N ARG A 211 -6.23 -6.59 18.86
CA ARG A 211 -6.49 -7.87 18.20
C ARG A 211 -6.11 -9.02 19.16
N ALA A 212 -6.82 -10.15 19.08
CA ALA A 212 -6.61 -11.28 19.97
C ALA A 212 -5.23 -11.96 19.81
N ASN A 213 -4.49 -11.62 18.75
CA ASN A 213 -3.12 -12.10 18.49
C ASN A 213 -2.03 -11.15 19.02
N VAL A 214 -2.39 -10.12 19.77
CA VAL A 214 -1.43 -9.24 20.47
C VAL A 214 -1.11 -9.88 21.83
N PRO A 215 0.13 -10.31 22.08
CA PRO A 215 0.50 -10.91 23.37
C PRO A 215 0.61 -9.83 24.45
N PRO A 216 0.42 -10.20 25.74
CA PRO A 216 0.46 -9.26 26.86
C PRO A 216 1.72 -8.38 26.91
N ALA A 217 2.86 -8.93 26.55
CA ALA A 217 4.13 -8.19 26.56
C ALA A 217 4.18 -7.02 25.52
N ALA A 218 3.35 -7.08 24.46
CA ALA A 218 3.28 -6.04 23.44
C ALA A 218 2.15 -5.04 23.67
N GLU A 219 1.20 -5.31 24.57
CA GLU A 219 -0.04 -4.53 24.72
C GLU A 219 0.20 -3.04 24.96
N ALA A 220 1.07 -2.71 25.91
CA ALA A 220 1.30 -1.31 26.29
C ALA A 220 1.76 -0.47 25.11
N GLN A 221 2.77 -0.95 24.37
CA GLN A 221 3.28 -0.28 23.16
C GLN A 221 2.22 -0.28 22.06
N ALA A 222 1.55 -1.40 21.82
CA ALA A 222 0.52 -1.51 20.78
C ALA A 222 -0.61 -0.48 20.97
N ARG A 223 -1.09 -0.29 22.20
CA ARG A 223 -2.15 0.69 22.51
C ARG A 223 -1.70 2.12 22.23
N VAL A 224 -0.49 2.49 22.64
CA VAL A 224 0.05 3.84 22.41
C VAL A 224 0.23 4.10 20.91
N GLU A 225 0.76 3.14 20.18
CA GLU A 225 0.96 3.29 18.72
C GLU A 225 -0.37 3.27 17.96
N LEU A 226 -1.33 2.42 18.33
CA LEU A 226 -2.67 2.41 17.75
C LEU A 226 -3.40 3.74 17.93
N ALA A 227 -3.25 4.42 19.08
CA ALA A 227 -3.89 5.71 19.31
C ALA A 227 -3.41 6.77 18.29
N GLY A 228 -2.13 6.81 17.98
CA GLY A 228 -1.58 7.69 16.94
C GLY A 228 -1.93 7.21 15.53
N TYR A 229 -1.84 5.92 15.29
CA TYR A 229 -2.22 5.32 14.01
C TYR A 229 -3.65 5.66 13.59
N HIS A 230 -4.63 5.50 14.51
CA HIS A 230 -6.02 5.87 14.25
C HIS A 230 -6.22 7.37 14.02
N ALA A 231 -5.44 8.22 14.69
CA ALA A 231 -5.49 9.66 14.41
C ALA A 231 -5.02 9.98 12.99
N HIS A 232 -3.95 9.31 12.51
CA HIS A 232 -3.49 9.46 11.13
C HIS A 232 -4.45 8.87 10.10
N LEU A 233 -5.15 7.76 10.41
CA LEU A 233 -6.22 7.22 9.57
C LEU A 233 -7.34 8.26 9.39
N GLU A 234 -7.86 8.80 10.49
CA GLU A 234 -8.94 9.79 10.47
C GLU A 234 -8.53 11.07 9.74
N ALA A 235 -7.34 11.59 9.99
CA ALA A 235 -6.82 12.77 9.30
C ALA A 235 -6.70 12.56 7.79
N THR A 236 -6.17 11.39 7.38
CA THR A 236 -6.04 11.04 5.96
C THR A 236 -7.41 10.81 5.31
N ASP A 237 -8.35 10.16 5.99
CA ASP A 237 -9.72 9.98 5.50
C ASP A 237 -10.41 11.31 5.24
N ARG A 238 -10.24 12.31 6.13
CA ARG A 238 -10.76 13.68 5.92
C ARG A 238 -10.16 14.33 4.68
N ALA A 239 -8.84 14.21 4.49
CA ALA A 239 -8.18 14.75 3.29
C ALA A 239 -8.70 14.06 2.02
N LEU A 240 -8.79 12.73 2.03
CA LEU A 240 -9.33 11.97 0.89
C LEU A 240 -10.81 12.31 0.62
N GLY A 241 -11.61 12.56 1.66
CA GLY A 241 -12.99 13.02 1.49
C GLY A 241 -13.09 14.29 0.65
N ARG A 242 -12.19 15.27 0.86
CA ARG A 242 -12.13 16.48 0.05
C ARG A 242 -11.75 16.21 -1.40
N LEU A 243 -10.76 15.32 -1.62
CA LEU A 243 -10.36 14.94 -2.99
C LEU A 243 -11.49 14.26 -3.74
N LEU A 244 -12.09 13.23 -3.12
CA LEU A 244 -13.15 12.43 -3.74
C LEU A 244 -14.38 13.25 -4.09
N ALA A 245 -14.68 14.31 -3.31
CA ALA A 245 -15.77 15.24 -3.60
C ALA A 245 -15.52 16.15 -4.83
N ARG A 246 -14.25 16.34 -5.22
CA ARG A 246 -13.86 17.13 -6.40
C ARG A 246 -13.85 16.34 -7.70
N LEU A 247 -13.79 14.98 -7.61
CA LEU A 247 -13.69 14.14 -8.80
C LEU A 247 -15.05 13.99 -9.49
N ASP A 248 -15.03 14.03 -10.82
CA ASP A 248 -16.19 13.62 -11.62
C ASP A 248 -16.37 12.10 -11.53
N GLY A 249 -17.21 11.66 -10.62
CA GLY A 249 -17.50 10.25 -10.38
C GLY A 249 -18.18 9.52 -11.55
N ALA A 250 -18.71 10.26 -12.54
CA ALA A 250 -19.27 9.67 -13.74
C ALA A 250 -18.19 9.28 -14.76
N ARG A 251 -17.00 9.88 -14.64
CA ARG A 251 -15.89 9.69 -15.59
C ARG A 251 -14.63 9.12 -14.96
N THR A 252 -14.56 9.03 -13.63
CA THR A 252 -13.34 8.66 -12.91
C THR A 252 -13.49 7.32 -12.23
N LEU A 253 -12.59 6.40 -12.56
CA LEU A 253 -12.32 5.19 -11.80
C LEU A 253 -11.31 5.51 -10.71
N VAL A 254 -11.61 5.09 -9.48
CA VAL A 254 -10.68 5.29 -8.36
C VAL A 254 -10.36 3.95 -7.70
N VAL A 255 -9.08 3.72 -7.47
CA VAL A 255 -8.54 2.59 -6.69
C VAL A 255 -7.97 3.14 -5.39
N PHE A 256 -8.42 2.62 -4.25
CA PHE A 256 -7.81 2.88 -2.95
C PHE A 256 -7.09 1.63 -2.46
N THR A 257 -5.82 1.76 -2.07
CA THR A 257 -5.01 0.68 -1.53
C THR A 257 -3.87 1.18 -0.65
N SER A 258 -3.07 0.25 -0.13
CA SER A 258 -1.82 0.54 0.60
C SER A 258 -0.68 -0.34 0.11
N VAL A 259 0.55 0.14 0.15
CA VAL A 259 1.73 -0.66 -0.27
C VAL A 259 1.96 -1.87 0.64
N HIS A 260 1.62 -1.79 1.91
CA HIS A 260 1.60 -2.87 2.91
C HIS A 260 0.88 -2.39 4.17
N GLY A 261 0.65 -3.29 5.11
CA GLY A 261 0.10 -2.95 6.44
C GLY A 261 1.18 -2.70 7.50
N ASP A 262 0.80 -2.85 8.78
CA ASP A 262 1.66 -2.73 9.97
C ASP A 262 1.24 -3.76 11.01
N MET A 263 2.18 -4.36 11.72
CA MET A 263 1.92 -5.36 12.75
C MET A 263 1.27 -4.75 14.01
N LEU A 264 1.69 -3.56 14.45
CA LEU A 264 1.14 -2.84 15.60
C LEU A 264 0.87 -3.74 16.82
N GLY A 265 1.83 -4.57 17.18
CA GLY A 265 1.79 -5.49 18.32
C GLY A 265 1.23 -6.88 18.02
N SER A 266 0.56 -7.11 16.88
CA SER A 266 0.10 -8.45 16.49
C SER A 266 1.27 -9.42 16.40
N GLN A 267 1.11 -10.63 16.94
CA GLN A 267 2.18 -11.63 17.08
C GLN A 267 3.41 -11.15 17.87
N GLY A 268 3.29 -10.11 18.70
CA GLY A 268 4.40 -9.45 19.36
C GLY A 268 5.30 -8.62 18.44
N CYS A 269 4.89 -8.46 17.19
CA CYS A 269 5.66 -7.77 16.15
C CYS A 269 5.16 -6.33 15.93
N PHE A 270 6.05 -5.48 15.44
CA PHE A 270 5.75 -4.11 15.05
C PHE A 270 6.26 -3.87 13.64
N ARG A 271 5.71 -2.85 12.97
CA ARG A 271 6.06 -2.43 11.60
C ARG A 271 5.67 -3.50 10.56
N LYS A 272 6.56 -3.89 9.66
CA LYS A 272 6.30 -4.64 8.44
C LYS A 272 7.42 -5.63 8.11
N GLY A 273 7.33 -6.29 6.95
CA GLY A 273 8.29 -7.32 6.54
C GLY A 273 7.90 -8.72 7.00
N TRP A 274 6.85 -8.84 7.81
CA TRP A 274 6.33 -10.10 8.34
C TRP A 274 5.26 -10.68 7.41
N PRO A 275 5.10 -12.01 7.38
CA PRO A 275 4.13 -12.67 6.48
C PRO A 275 2.68 -12.67 6.99
N TYR A 276 2.41 -12.07 8.14
CA TYR A 276 1.08 -12.05 8.75
C TYR A 276 0.10 -11.09 8.05
N GLU A 277 -1.22 -11.39 8.17
CA GLU A 277 -2.30 -10.61 7.54
C GLU A 277 -2.20 -9.11 7.82
N GLU A 278 -1.74 -8.71 9.01
CA GLU A 278 -1.57 -7.32 9.39
C GLU A 278 -0.51 -6.59 8.53
N SER A 279 0.45 -7.32 8.00
CA SER A 279 1.55 -6.80 7.18
C SER A 279 1.29 -6.99 5.69
N VAL A 280 0.80 -8.15 5.26
CA VAL A 280 0.64 -8.49 3.83
C VAL A 280 -0.73 -8.16 3.28
N ARG A 281 -1.82 -8.23 4.05
CA ARG A 281 -3.15 -7.89 3.55
C ARG A 281 -3.38 -6.37 3.60
N VAL A 282 -3.83 -5.82 2.49
CA VAL A 282 -4.04 -4.39 2.30
C VAL A 282 -5.49 -4.08 1.93
N PRO A 283 -6.00 -2.89 2.24
CA PRO A 283 -7.28 -2.49 1.68
C PRO A 283 -7.16 -2.40 0.17
N LEU A 284 -8.17 -2.88 -0.54
CA LEU A 284 -8.31 -2.66 -1.98
C LEU A 284 -9.77 -2.42 -2.29
N VAL A 285 -10.09 -1.21 -2.66
CA VAL A 285 -11.44 -0.82 -3.09
C VAL A 285 -11.34 -0.21 -4.47
N VAL A 286 -12.19 -0.69 -5.38
CA VAL A 286 -12.29 -0.19 -6.76
C VAL A 286 -13.68 0.39 -6.96
N ARG A 287 -13.78 1.70 -7.18
CA ARG A 287 -15.01 2.34 -7.58
C ARG A 287 -14.95 2.68 -9.06
N LEU A 288 -15.78 1.99 -9.82
CA LEU A 288 -15.92 2.23 -11.25
C LEU A 288 -16.70 3.53 -11.51
N PRO A 289 -16.57 4.15 -12.70
CA PRO A 289 -17.38 5.29 -13.09
C PRO A 289 -18.86 5.02 -12.87
N ARG A 290 -19.62 6.06 -12.43
CA ARG A 290 -21.06 5.95 -12.13
C ARG A 290 -21.41 4.96 -11.01
N GLY A 291 -20.44 4.45 -10.24
CA GLY A 291 -20.67 3.45 -9.20
C GLY A 291 -21.14 2.09 -9.76
N GLU A 292 -20.72 1.74 -10.95
CA GLU A 292 -21.05 0.47 -11.60
C GLU A 292 -20.30 -0.69 -10.93
N GLY A 293 -21.03 -1.61 -10.34
CA GLY A 293 -20.48 -2.74 -9.59
C GLY A 293 -20.24 -2.39 -8.13
N ARG A 294 -20.83 -3.19 -7.24
CA ARG A 294 -20.73 -3.05 -5.78
C ARG A 294 -20.63 -4.41 -5.13
N GLY A 295 -20.04 -4.47 -3.98
CA GLY A 295 -20.02 -5.67 -3.16
C GLY A 295 -18.65 -6.08 -2.71
N ILE A 296 -18.56 -7.26 -2.14
CA ILE A 296 -17.33 -7.85 -1.62
C ILE A 296 -16.87 -8.96 -2.57
N GLU A 297 -15.63 -8.84 -3.03
CA GLU A 297 -14.94 -9.86 -3.80
C GLU A 297 -13.94 -10.56 -2.87
N PRO A 298 -14.18 -11.84 -2.50
CA PRO A 298 -13.37 -12.54 -1.51
C PRO A 298 -12.14 -13.25 -2.09
N GLU A 299 -12.03 -13.35 -3.41
CA GLU A 299 -10.92 -14.05 -4.03
C GLU A 299 -9.61 -13.28 -3.88
N PRO A 300 -8.49 -13.99 -3.68
CA PRO A 300 -7.19 -13.34 -3.51
C PRO A 300 -6.77 -12.59 -4.76
N VAL A 301 -6.17 -11.43 -4.55
CA VAL A 301 -5.58 -10.61 -5.61
C VAL A 301 -4.29 -9.99 -5.13
N SER A 302 -3.27 -10.04 -5.96
CA SER A 302 -2.00 -9.38 -5.69
C SER A 302 -1.96 -7.97 -6.28
N LEU A 303 -1.35 -7.02 -5.58
CA LEU A 303 -1.17 -5.67 -6.11
C LEU A 303 -0.33 -5.62 -7.40
N VAL A 304 0.43 -6.66 -7.74
CA VAL A 304 1.10 -6.75 -9.06
C VAL A 304 0.12 -6.76 -10.23
N GLU A 305 -1.12 -7.20 -10.00
CA GLU A 305 -2.15 -7.28 -11.03
C GLU A 305 -2.76 -5.92 -11.37
N LEU A 306 -2.63 -4.91 -10.50
CA LEU A 306 -3.28 -3.60 -10.69
C LEU A 306 -2.86 -2.90 -11.98
N GLY A 307 -1.61 -3.07 -12.41
CA GLY A 307 -1.14 -2.54 -13.69
C GLY A 307 -1.95 -3.11 -14.86
N ALA A 308 -2.07 -4.43 -14.96
CA ALA A 308 -2.84 -5.11 -16.00
C ALA A 308 -4.35 -4.79 -15.91
N TRP A 309 -4.88 -4.68 -14.69
CA TRP A 309 -6.26 -4.27 -14.47
C TRP A 309 -6.52 -2.84 -14.95
N THR A 310 -5.57 -1.93 -14.70
CA THR A 310 -5.66 -0.53 -15.15
C THR A 310 -5.71 -0.43 -16.67
N GLU A 311 -4.89 -1.21 -17.36
CA GLU A 311 -4.93 -1.31 -18.82
C GLU A 311 -6.26 -1.88 -19.32
N ALA A 312 -6.79 -2.91 -18.66
CA ALA A 312 -8.10 -3.48 -18.99
C ALA A 312 -9.24 -2.46 -18.79
N TRP A 313 -9.22 -1.69 -17.69
CA TRP A 313 -10.21 -0.63 -17.45
C TRP A 313 -10.14 0.48 -18.50
N ALA A 314 -8.92 0.87 -18.91
CA ALA A 314 -8.73 1.86 -19.96
C ALA A 314 -9.36 1.40 -21.30
N GLU A 315 -9.41 0.11 -21.53
CA GLU A 315 -10.03 -0.54 -22.70
C GLU A 315 -11.51 -0.88 -22.48
N GLY A 316 -12.12 -0.48 -21.37
CA GLY A 316 -13.51 -0.76 -21.03
C GLY A 316 -13.80 -2.19 -20.57
N ARG A 317 -12.76 -2.99 -20.32
CA ARG A 317 -12.89 -4.35 -19.78
C ARG A 317 -12.95 -4.31 -18.25
N ARG A 318 -13.57 -5.30 -17.64
CA ARG A 318 -13.72 -5.45 -16.18
C ARG A 318 -12.98 -6.69 -15.70
N PRO A 319 -11.70 -6.57 -15.34
CA PRO A 319 -10.93 -7.68 -14.80
C PRO A 319 -11.51 -8.15 -13.47
N ARG A 320 -11.31 -9.43 -13.17
CA ARG A 320 -11.66 -10.07 -11.90
C ARG A 320 -10.49 -10.89 -11.40
N PRO A 321 -10.38 -11.12 -10.09
CA PRO A 321 -9.42 -12.08 -9.56
C PRO A 321 -9.58 -13.45 -10.22
N THR A 322 -8.48 -14.14 -10.42
CA THR A 322 -8.48 -15.48 -11.03
C THR A 322 -8.89 -16.59 -10.05
N GLY A 323 -8.92 -16.30 -8.75
CA GLY A 323 -9.07 -17.28 -7.68
C GLY A 323 -7.78 -18.07 -7.36
N ALA A 324 -6.71 -17.85 -8.11
CA ALA A 324 -5.43 -18.45 -7.82
C ALA A 324 -4.81 -17.86 -6.54
N PRO A 325 -4.04 -18.63 -5.77
CA PRO A 325 -3.32 -18.11 -4.61
C PRO A 325 -2.37 -16.98 -5.01
N ALA A 326 -2.39 -15.88 -4.26
CA ALA A 326 -1.51 -14.74 -4.48
C ALA A 326 -0.15 -15.00 -3.81
N ALA A 327 0.94 -14.85 -4.57
CA ALA A 327 2.30 -14.98 -4.06
C ALA A 327 2.65 -13.80 -3.14
N ILE A 328 3.34 -14.11 -2.04
CA ILE A 328 3.86 -13.15 -1.07
C ILE A 328 5.30 -13.50 -0.72
N SER A 329 6.16 -12.51 -0.52
CA SER A 329 7.55 -12.78 -0.12
C SER A 329 8.24 -11.55 0.49
N MET A 330 9.32 -11.80 1.20
CA MET A 330 10.30 -10.79 1.60
C MET A 330 11.63 -11.14 0.92
N PRO A 331 11.99 -10.47 -0.18
CA PRO A 331 13.10 -10.89 -1.04
C PRO A 331 14.48 -10.58 -0.47
N GLY A 332 14.57 -9.70 0.54
CA GLY A 332 15.81 -9.32 1.20
C GLY A 332 15.59 -9.01 2.68
N VAL A 333 16.61 -9.20 3.50
CA VAL A 333 16.62 -8.77 4.90
C VAL A 333 16.90 -7.27 4.96
N VAL A 334 16.05 -6.54 5.66
CA VAL A 334 16.24 -5.10 5.90
C VAL A 334 16.61 -4.89 7.36
N ALA A 335 17.85 -4.49 7.61
CA ALA A 335 18.42 -4.31 8.94
C ALA A 335 17.91 -3.02 9.63
N LEU A 336 16.60 -2.92 9.82
CA LEU A 336 15.95 -1.84 10.53
C LEU A 336 15.22 -2.38 11.77
N PRO A 337 15.05 -1.58 12.82
CA PRO A 337 14.32 -2.00 14.01
C PRO A 337 12.92 -2.52 13.67
N TRP A 338 12.52 -3.60 14.32
CA TRP A 338 11.18 -4.23 14.20
C TRP A 338 10.87 -4.85 12.83
N GLN A 339 11.84 -4.97 11.93
CA GLN A 339 11.65 -5.62 10.64
C GLN A 339 11.93 -7.14 10.74
N CYS A 340 11.40 -7.89 9.78
CA CYS A 340 11.68 -9.33 9.70
C CYS A 340 13.16 -9.57 9.40
N ASP A 341 13.76 -10.48 10.14
CA ASP A 341 15.19 -10.79 10.12
C ASP A 341 15.59 -11.87 9.09
N ARG A 342 14.64 -12.27 8.26
CA ARG A 342 14.85 -13.38 7.31
C ARG A 342 14.16 -13.18 5.98
N VAL A 343 14.71 -13.81 4.94
CA VAL A 343 14.07 -13.98 3.65
C VAL A 343 13.03 -15.10 3.76
N TRP A 344 11.85 -14.88 3.19
CA TRP A 344 10.79 -15.85 3.13
C TRP A 344 9.95 -15.67 1.86
N SER A 345 9.28 -16.75 1.45
CA SER A 345 8.31 -16.74 0.37
C SER A 345 7.09 -17.59 0.76
N GLY A 346 5.98 -17.36 0.10
CA GLY A 346 4.77 -18.11 0.37
C GLY A 346 3.62 -17.69 -0.54
N TRP A 347 2.44 -18.12 -0.18
CA TRP A 347 1.22 -17.79 -0.91
C TRP A 347 0.03 -17.62 0.05
N ARG A 348 -0.96 -16.89 -0.40
CA ARG A 348 -2.22 -16.67 0.29
C ARG A 348 -3.38 -16.97 -0.66
N SER A 349 -4.14 -18.03 -0.39
CA SER A 349 -5.42 -18.33 -1.03
C SER A 349 -6.57 -17.68 -0.26
N ARG A 350 -7.81 -17.93 -0.67
CA ARG A 350 -8.99 -17.43 0.05
C ARG A 350 -9.05 -17.88 1.50
N THR A 351 -8.70 -19.13 1.78
CA THR A 351 -8.87 -19.77 3.10
C THR A 351 -7.57 -20.23 3.76
N ARG A 352 -6.44 -20.16 3.05
CA ARG A 352 -5.15 -20.67 3.55
C ARG A 352 -4.00 -19.73 3.25
N LYS A 353 -2.97 -19.80 4.10
CA LYS A 353 -1.68 -19.18 3.87
C LYS A 353 -0.57 -20.19 4.25
N GLU A 354 0.45 -20.26 3.39
CA GLU A 354 1.67 -21.03 3.69
C GLU A 354 2.89 -20.18 3.39
N VAL A 355 3.89 -20.27 4.27
CA VAL A 355 5.12 -19.48 4.19
C VAL A 355 6.30 -20.40 4.43
N PHE A 356 7.34 -20.24 3.63
CA PHE A 356 8.55 -21.03 3.61
C PHE A 356 9.77 -20.16 3.84
N LEU A 357 10.76 -20.70 4.51
CA LEU A 357 12.09 -20.10 4.64
C LEU A 357 12.84 -20.17 3.29
N ALA A 358 13.95 -19.45 3.18
CA ALA A 358 14.75 -19.41 1.95
C ALA A 358 15.29 -20.80 1.52
N ASP A 359 15.44 -21.74 2.46
CA ASP A 359 15.86 -23.12 2.21
C ASP A 359 14.68 -24.05 1.84
N GLY A 360 13.47 -23.52 1.69
CA GLY A 360 12.27 -24.27 1.33
C GLY A 360 11.56 -24.96 2.49
N ARG A 361 12.08 -24.88 3.73
CA ARG A 361 11.41 -25.45 4.89
C ARG A 361 10.13 -24.69 5.22
N PRO A 362 9.01 -25.38 5.50
CA PRO A 362 7.81 -24.72 6.00
C PRO A 362 8.11 -23.94 7.29
N TRP A 363 7.65 -22.69 7.34
CA TRP A 363 7.80 -21.83 8.51
C TRP A 363 6.46 -21.55 9.18
N LEU A 364 5.46 -21.12 8.39
CA LEU A 364 4.13 -20.81 8.89
C LEU A 364 3.07 -21.41 7.97
N ALA A 365 1.98 -21.89 8.56
CA ALA A 365 0.78 -22.27 7.83
C ALA A 365 -0.45 -21.94 8.66
N PHE A 366 -1.48 -21.36 8.01
CA PHE A 366 -2.70 -20.92 8.67
C PHE A 366 -3.96 -21.30 7.91
N ASP A 367 -5.00 -21.66 8.66
CA ASP A 367 -6.38 -21.74 8.19
C ASP A 367 -7.07 -20.39 8.42
N LEU A 368 -7.15 -19.56 7.38
CA LEU A 368 -7.68 -18.19 7.49
C LEU A 368 -9.21 -18.13 7.63
N GLU A 369 -9.91 -19.24 7.37
CA GLU A 369 -11.35 -19.35 7.56
C GLU A 369 -11.71 -19.49 9.03
N HIS A 370 -10.99 -20.35 9.77
CA HIS A 370 -11.24 -20.63 11.18
C HIS A 370 -10.34 -19.81 12.12
N ASP A 371 -9.19 -19.35 11.62
CA ASP A 371 -8.24 -18.53 12.36
C ASP A 371 -7.79 -17.30 11.54
N PRO A 372 -8.68 -16.32 11.30
CA PRO A 372 -8.35 -15.13 10.50
C PRO A 372 -7.35 -14.18 11.19
N GLN A 373 -6.94 -14.47 12.42
CA GLN A 373 -5.93 -13.72 13.16
C GLN A 373 -4.60 -14.49 13.31
N GLU A 374 -4.48 -15.63 12.66
CA GLU A 374 -3.23 -16.41 12.57
C GLU A 374 -2.62 -16.75 13.93
N ARG A 375 -3.46 -17.16 14.89
CA ARG A 375 -3.06 -17.49 16.26
C ARG A 375 -2.44 -18.86 16.40
N TRP A 376 -2.75 -19.78 15.48
CA TRP A 376 -2.33 -21.17 15.51
C TRP A 376 -1.54 -21.53 14.25
N ASN A 377 -0.22 -21.65 14.41
CA ASN A 377 0.66 -22.10 13.32
C ASN A 377 0.57 -23.62 13.16
N LEU A 378 -0.05 -24.08 12.08
CA LEU A 378 -0.26 -25.48 11.78
C LEU A 378 1.05 -26.27 11.56
N VAL A 379 2.15 -25.62 11.17
CA VAL A 379 3.48 -26.24 11.05
C VAL A 379 3.99 -26.68 12.42
N ALA A 380 3.81 -25.86 13.45
CA ALA A 380 4.25 -26.17 14.82
C ALA A 380 3.46 -27.33 15.45
N GLU A 381 2.21 -27.54 15.01
CA GLU A 381 1.36 -28.65 15.49
C GLU A 381 1.57 -29.96 14.74
N GLY A 382 2.52 -30.04 13.80
CA GLY A 382 2.80 -31.21 12.99
C GLY A 382 1.71 -31.58 11.97
N ARG A 383 0.73 -30.68 11.76
CA ARG A 383 -0.33 -30.84 10.77
C ARG A 383 0.18 -30.41 9.41
N ARG A 384 0.66 -31.33 8.59
CA ARG A 384 0.98 -31.07 7.18
C ARG A 384 -0.32 -30.88 6.41
N SER A 385 -0.41 -29.80 5.60
CA SER A 385 -1.52 -29.65 4.66
C SER A 385 -1.37 -30.67 3.53
N GLU A 386 -2.45 -31.38 3.21
CA GLU A 386 -2.52 -32.30 2.04
C GLU A 386 -2.75 -31.55 0.71
N ALA A 387 -2.56 -30.23 0.67
CA ALA A 387 -2.74 -29.46 -0.56
C ALA A 387 -1.41 -29.42 -1.34
N GLY A 388 -1.34 -30.25 -2.37
CA GLY A 388 -0.24 -30.22 -3.35
C GLY A 388 -0.02 -28.84 -3.93
N LEU A 389 1.24 -28.46 -4.07
CA LEU A 389 1.66 -27.26 -4.81
C LEU A 389 1.11 -27.35 -6.23
N PRO A 390 0.59 -26.26 -6.83
CA PRO A 390 0.36 -26.25 -8.26
C PRO A 390 1.69 -26.47 -8.97
N GLU A 391 1.77 -27.51 -9.80
CA GLU A 391 2.91 -27.76 -10.67
C GLU A 391 3.10 -26.55 -11.59
N GLY A 392 4.12 -25.74 -11.35
CA GLY A 392 4.41 -24.56 -12.17
C GLY A 392 5.22 -23.46 -11.51
N GLY A 393 5.66 -23.64 -10.26
CA GLY A 393 6.58 -22.68 -9.63
C GLY A 393 7.97 -22.76 -10.25
N ALA A 394 8.31 -21.80 -11.11
CA ALA A 394 9.64 -21.67 -11.68
C ALA A 394 10.69 -21.68 -10.54
N ARG A 395 11.61 -22.63 -10.63
CA ARG A 395 12.83 -22.59 -9.82
C ARG A 395 13.57 -21.27 -10.15
N MET A 396 13.65 -20.39 -9.17
CA MET A 396 14.58 -19.25 -9.24
C MET A 396 15.98 -19.69 -8.90
#